data_ec5ef21bd5217445c7593d730d0f8764
#
_entry.id   ec5ef21bd5217445c7593d730d0f8764
#
_cell.length_a   1.000
_cell.length_b   1.000
_cell.length_c   1.000
_cell.angle_alpha   90.00
_cell.angle_beta   90.00
_cell.angle_gamma   90.00
#
_symmetry.space_group_name_H-M   'P 1'
#
loop_
_entity.id
_entity.type
_entity.pdbx_description
1 polymer ?
#
loop_
_entity_poly.entity_id
_entity_poly.type
_entity_poly.pdbx_seq_one_letter_code
_entity_poly.pdbx_strand_id
1 'polypeptide(L)'
;MTFHKCRRRALKAALLGAGVLTALLAGTPVLALEEVLIEIPLLETTVRVSLNELGGAEKLQQGSSDLAELDRATDGAVGRQVRSLLLQPVPLSLRQGADGSVGSPLLEQAMLVISSLGTVEGRSTDLSGRTLRDALLRASAQGEPTLLSLMQAIPGQRVTLNLGRARAIVSRMAHQRQQAEALLASTTATTAAPATPQAPVAAASERTVNLAVPHRVQPLELTLIEPTVRANGQFVLISHGLWDQPASFMGWARLLAANGTTAVLPRHPGSDSSQQQAVLAGASPPPGPEELSLRPKDLSAVLDAAAAGRLTFRQPVDPRRVVVLGHSWGATTALQLAGVRPTDTTLRQRCVNLDDPARNLSWTLQCSWLKGVQSAALRDPRVIAVGAVSPPVSLLFPRGSGSELSGRVLLISGSRDWVVPPDPEAIEPMRWGTTLGNQLVLVQGGDHFNLRPEGAADGGVLGPLLQAWTDAAFAAGLSVRPVRGAAPLLPRGTWGSAEFLMTDVTDRLAAP
;
A
#
# COMPACT_ATOMS: atom_id res chain seq x y z
N MET A 1 35.95 -27.72 -69.90
CA MET A 1 36.60 -27.93 -68.57
C MET A 1 36.52 -26.68 -67.67
N THR A 2 35.43 -25.90 -67.69
CA THR A 2 35.35 -24.58 -67.00
C THR A 2 34.15 -24.44 -66.02
N PHE A 3 33.30 -25.44 -65.93
CA PHE A 3 32.08 -25.34 -65.07
C PHE A 3 32.25 -25.96 -63.67
N HIS A 4 33.28 -26.74 -63.41
CA HIS A 4 33.49 -27.43 -62.14
C HIS A 4 34.24 -26.60 -61.07
N LYS A 5 35.01 -25.57 -61.47
CA LYS A 5 35.81 -24.75 -60.55
C LYS A 5 34.98 -23.62 -59.88
N CYS A 6 33.89 -23.19 -60.51
CA CYS A 6 33.05 -22.12 -59.94
C CYS A 6 32.15 -22.60 -58.80
N ARG A 7 31.66 -23.86 -58.84
CA ARG A 7 30.78 -24.42 -57.75
C ARG A 7 31.52 -24.67 -56.43
N ARG A 8 32.84 -25.00 -56.48
CA ARG A 8 33.60 -25.22 -55.24
C ARG A 8 34.00 -23.93 -54.52
N ARG A 9 34.08 -22.79 -55.22
CA ARG A 9 34.33 -21.49 -54.57
C ARG A 9 33.05 -20.89 -53.92
N ALA A 10 31.87 -21.09 -54.50
CA ALA A 10 30.62 -20.66 -53.94
C ALA A 10 30.25 -21.48 -52.69
N LEU A 11 30.58 -22.79 -52.65
CA LEU A 11 30.28 -23.63 -51.47
C LEU A 11 31.19 -23.31 -50.25
N LYS A 12 32.48 -22.91 -50.53
CA LYS A 12 33.41 -22.48 -49.47
C LYS A 12 33.05 -21.09 -48.90
N ALA A 13 32.51 -20.18 -49.68
CA ALA A 13 32.06 -18.88 -49.24
C ALA A 13 30.75 -18.99 -48.41
N ALA A 14 29.84 -19.92 -48.75
CA ALA A 14 28.64 -20.20 -48.01
C ALA A 14 28.91 -20.86 -46.63
N LEU A 15 29.91 -21.74 -46.54
CA LEU A 15 30.32 -22.37 -45.28
C LEU A 15 31.10 -21.43 -44.35
N LEU A 16 31.82 -20.47 -44.86
CA LEU A 16 32.45 -19.41 -44.04
C LEU A 16 31.46 -18.34 -43.58
N GLY A 17 30.44 -18.03 -44.35
CA GLY A 17 29.37 -17.15 -43.97
C GLY A 17 28.42 -17.73 -42.87
N ALA A 18 28.19 -19.04 -42.93
CA ALA A 18 27.39 -19.72 -41.88
C ALA A 18 28.14 -19.85 -40.55
N GLY A 19 29.48 -20.01 -40.58
CA GLY A 19 30.30 -20.08 -39.36
C GLY A 19 30.47 -18.73 -38.67
N VAL A 20 30.44 -17.63 -39.38
CA VAL A 20 30.48 -16.27 -38.78
C VAL A 20 29.11 -15.83 -38.24
N LEU A 21 28.01 -16.28 -38.85
CA LEU A 21 26.67 -15.98 -38.36
C LEU A 21 26.32 -16.78 -37.10
N THR A 22 26.86 -17.99 -36.93
CA THR A 22 26.69 -18.77 -35.69
C THR A 22 27.57 -18.28 -34.55
N ALA A 23 28.68 -17.63 -34.81
CA ALA A 23 29.52 -17.00 -33.79
C ALA A 23 28.95 -15.65 -33.27
N LEU A 24 28.12 -14.98 -34.09
CA LEU A 24 27.41 -13.75 -33.68
C LEU A 24 26.13 -14.03 -32.88
N LEU A 25 25.67 -15.29 -32.85
CA LEU A 25 24.52 -15.75 -32.04
C LEU A 25 24.94 -16.44 -30.73
N ALA A 26 26.26 -16.64 -30.53
CA ALA A 26 26.76 -17.00 -29.20
C ALA A 26 26.66 -15.76 -28.31
N GLY A 27 25.51 -15.59 -27.68
CA GLY A 27 25.33 -14.57 -26.65
C GLY A 27 26.50 -14.64 -25.68
N THR A 28 27.11 -13.50 -25.37
CA THR A 28 28.15 -13.42 -24.34
C THR A 28 27.61 -14.14 -23.12
N PRO A 29 28.35 -15.05 -22.48
CA PRO A 29 27.90 -15.74 -21.29
C PRO A 29 27.50 -14.66 -20.28
N VAL A 30 26.24 -14.69 -19.87
CA VAL A 30 25.78 -13.81 -18.82
C VAL A 30 26.48 -14.31 -17.56
N LEU A 31 27.48 -13.56 -17.10
CA LEU A 31 28.17 -13.88 -15.85
C LEU A 31 27.14 -13.86 -14.73
N ALA A 32 27.06 -14.94 -13.99
CA ALA A 32 26.24 -15.08 -12.81
C ALA A 32 26.81 -14.25 -11.65
N LEU A 33 25.97 -13.78 -10.75
CA LEU A 33 26.43 -13.07 -9.56
C LEU A 33 27.24 -14.03 -8.67
N GLU A 34 28.47 -13.64 -8.38
CA GLU A 34 29.43 -14.46 -7.61
C GLU A 34 29.67 -13.90 -6.21
N GLU A 35 29.67 -12.59 -6.08
CA GLU A 35 30.04 -11.91 -4.83
C GLU A 35 29.01 -10.87 -4.41
N VAL A 36 28.83 -10.77 -3.09
CA VAL A 36 28.10 -9.69 -2.42
C VAL A 36 29.12 -8.92 -1.56
N LEU A 37 29.23 -7.62 -1.82
CA LEU A 37 29.99 -6.68 -1.02
C LEU A 37 29.04 -5.93 -0.10
N ILE A 38 29.28 -5.98 1.19
CA ILE A 38 28.46 -5.28 2.20
C ILE A 38 29.30 -4.11 2.72
N GLU A 39 28.95 -2.90 2.30
CA GLU A 39 29.60 -1.68 2.80
C GLU A 39 29.11 -1.36 4.19
N ILE A 40 30.03 -1.20 5.15
CA ILE A 40 29.79 -0.78 6.53
C ILE A 40 30.39 0.61 6.71
N PRO A 41 29.65 1.70 6.43
CA PRO A 41 30.21 3.06 6.42
C PRO A 41 30.81 3.51 7.74
N LEU A 42 30.28 3.01 8.86
CA LEU A 42 30.76 3.37 10.20
C LEU A 42 32.18 2.84 10.51
N LEU A 43 32.55 1.73 9.87
CA LEU A 43 33.85 1.08 10.05
C LEU A 43 34.78 1.32 8.85
N GLU A 44 34.30 2.06 7.84
CA GLU A 44 35.00 2.28 6.54
C GLU A 44 35.52 0.98 5.93
N THR A 45 34.76 -0.10 6.12
CA THR A 45 35.12 -1.44 5.65
C THR A 45 34.02 -2.06 4.80
N THR A 46 34.43 -3.04 4.01
CA THR A 46 33.52 -3.81 3.17
C THR A 46 33.69 -5.28 3.51
N VAL A 47 32.59 -5.96 3.79
CA VAL A 47 32.54 -7.41 4.04
C VAL A 47 32.19 -8.11 2.73
N ARG A 48 33.08 -9.00 2.30
CA ARG A 48 32.90 -9.82 1.09
C ARG A 48 32.23 -11.15 1.42
N VAL A 49 31.17 -11.45 0.69
CA VAL A 49 30.43 -12.71 0.78
C VAL A 49 30.47 -13.40 -0.58
N SER A 50 31.01 -14.60 -0.65
CA SER A 50 30.99 -15.41 -1.87
C SER A 50 29.72 -16.26 -1.90
N LEU A 51 28.89 -16.07 -2.92
CA LEU A 51 27.63 -16.83 -3.08
C LEU A 51 27.88 -18.32 -3.34
N ASN A 52 29.02 -18.65 -3.97
CA ASN A 52 29.39 -20.04 -4.25
C ASN A 52 29.75 -20.81 -2.97
N GLU A 53 30.32 -20.13 -1.97
CA GLU A 53 30.64 -20.71 -0.67
C GLU A 53 29.38 -21.04 0.15
N LEU A 54 28.28 -20.34 -0.07
CA LEU A 54 27.01 -20.54 0.63
C LEU A 54 26.25 -21.79 0.19
N GLY A 55 26.64 -22.42 -0.92
CA GLY A 55 26.03 -23.65 -1.41
C GLY A 55 26.27 -24.89 -0.54
N GLY A 56 27.19 -24.86 0.45
CA GLY A 56 27.47 -25.97 1.37
C GLY A 56 28.17 -25.50 2.63
N ALA A 57 27.97 -26.18 3.79
CA ALA A 57 28.65 -25.84 5.03
C ALA A 57 30.17 -26.03 4.89
N GLU A 58 30.60 -27.12 4.30
CA GLU A 58 32.02 -27.39 4.05
C GLU A 58 32.65 -26.37 3.10
N LYS A 59 31.92 -25.97 2.04
CA LYS A 59 32.38 -24.94 1.11
C LYS A 59 32.61 -23.60 1.81
N LEU A 60 31.73 -23.25 2.74
CA LEU A 60 31.87 -22.03 3.51
C LEU A 60 33.08 -22.12 4.47
N GLN A 61 33.26 -23.23 5.18
CA GLN A 61 34.40 -23.43 6.08
C GLN A 61 35.75 -23.41 5.35
N GLN A 62 35.81 -23.90 4.11
CA GLN A 62 36.99 -23.89 3.26
C GLN A 62 37.14 -22.59 2.44
N GLY A 63 36.13 -21.71 2.50
CA GLY A 63 36.07 -20.48 1.73
C GLY A 63 37.08 -19.43 2.18
N SER A 64 37.29 -18.45 1.31
CA SER A 64 38.20 -17.32 1.50
C SER A 64 37.50 -15.97 1.62
N SER A 65 36.17 -15.96 1.67
CA SER A 65 35.41 -14.72 1.89
C SER A 65 35.46 -14.30 3.37
N ASP A 66 35.21 -13.02 3.63
CA ASP A 66 35.17 -12.51 5.01
C ASP A 66 34.06 -13.19 5.83
N LEU A 67 32.94 -13.58 5.16
CA LEU A 67 31.91 -14.38 5.81
C LEU A 67 32.43 -15.77 6.22
N ALA A 68 33.28 -16.40 5.42
CA ALA A 68 33.88 -17.69 5.75
C ALA A 68 34.83 -17.58 6.94
N GLU A 69 35.58 -16.48 7.05
CA GLU A 69 36.42 -16.19 8.23
C GLU A 69 35.57 -16.00 9.48
N LEU A 70 34.49 -15.21 9.39
CA LEU A 70 33.57 -14.98 10.50
C LEU A 70 32.85 -16.28 10.91
N ASP A 71 32.48 -17.13 9.95
CA ASP A 71 31.86 -18.42 10.26
C ASP A 71 32.79 -19.35 11.02
N ARG A 72 34.07 -19.43 10.62
CA ARG A 72 35.10 -20.17 11.37
C ARG A 72 35.30 -19.62 12.79
N ALA A 73 35.31 -18.30 12.93
CA ALA A 73 35.46 -17.64 14.24
C ALA A 73 34.26 -17.83 15.17
N THR A 74 33.11 -18.24 14.65
CA THR A 74 31.86 -18.45 15.39
C THR A 74 31.40 -19.92 15.40
N ASP A 75 32.30 -20.87 15.16
CA ASP A 75 32.03 -22.31 15.11
C ASP A 75 30.84 -22.64 14.20
N GLY A 76 30.75 -21.98 13.06
CA GLY A 76 29.72 -22.20 12.06
C GLY A 76 28.35 -21.57 12.37
N ALA A 77 28.23 -20.78 13.44
CA ALA A 77 26.93 -20.23 13.87
C ALA A 77 26.38 -19.21 12.86
N VAL A 78 27.22 -18.31 12.38
CA VAL A 78 26.82 -17.25 11.43
C VAL A 78 26.47 -17.84 10.07
N GLY A 79 27.28 -18.76 9.56
CA GLY A 79 27.01 -19.43 8.29
C GLY A 79 25.73 -20.25 8.31
N ARG A 80 25.44 -20.95 9.40
CA ARG A 80 24.14 -21.67 9.55
C ARG A 80 22.96 -20.70 9.45
N GLN A 81 23.02 -19.54 10.10
CA GLN A 81 21.95 -18.57 10.11
C GLN A 81 21.77 -17.92 8.72
N VAL A 82 22.86 -17.48 8.08
CA VAL A 82 22.83 -16.88 6.74
C VAL A 82 22.32 -17.88 5.71
N ARG A 83 22.82 -19.13 5.74
CA ARG A 83 22.39 -20.17 4.82
C ARG A 83 20.94 -20.58 5.06
N SER A 84 20.46 -20.67 6.30
CA SER A 84 19.05 -21.00 6.59
C SER A 84 18.10 -19.97 5.97
N LEU A 85 18.49 -18.71 5.91
CA LEU A 85 17.72 -17.63 5.25
C LEU A 85 17.80 -17.75 3.73
N LEU A 86 19.00 -17.90 3.17
CA LEU A 86 19.21 -17.87 1.73
C LEU A 86 18.76 -19.15 1.00
N LEU A 87 18.65 -20.26 1.72
CA LEU A 87 18.11 -21.51 1.18
C LEU A 87 16.58 -21.61 1.31
N GLN A 88 15.90 -20.59 1.80
CA GLN A 88 14.44 -20.55 1.76
C GLN A 88 13.93 -20.58 0.32
N PRO A 89 12.90 -21.38 0.02
CA PRO A 89 12.32 -21.44 -1.31
C PRO A 89 11.64 -20.12 -1.66
N VAL A 90 11.75 -19.70 -2.90
CA VAL A 90 11.01 -18.55 -3.43
C VAL A 90 9.55 -18.97 -3.61
N PRO A 91 8.57 -18.28 -2.96
CA PRO A 91 7.16 -18.65 -3.05
C PRO A 91 6.67 -18.74 -4.50
N LEU A 92 5.84 -19.75 -4.79
CA LEU A 92 5.29 -19.98 -6.13
C LEU A 92 4.51 -18.74 -6.64
N SER A 93 3.77 -18.08 -5.77
CA SER A 93 3.03 -16.85 -6.09
C SER A 93 3.92 -15.71 -6.58
N LEU A 94 5.11 -15.54 -6.00
CA LEU A 94 6.07 -14.55 -6.51
C LEU A 94 6.59 -14.92 -7.88
N ARG A 95 6.79 -16.22 -8.14
CA ARG A 95 7.24 -16.71 -9.44
C ARG A 95 6.22 -16.45 -10.55
N GLN A 96 4.95 -16.75 -10.27
CA GLN A 96 3.86 -16.55 -11.23
C GLN A 96 3.53 -15.06 -11.41
N GLY A 97 3.53 -14.29 -10.33
CA GLY A 97 3.21 -12.86 -10.38
C GLY A 97 4.27 -12.00 -11.07
N ALA A 98 5.51 -12.46 -11.13
CA ALA A 98 6.61 -11.70 -11.72
C ALA A 98 6.38 -11.36 -13.21
N ASP A 99 5.89 -12.30 -14.00
CA ASP A 99 5.64 -12.09 -15.43
C ASP A 99 4.57 -11.04 -15.71
N GLY A 100 3.42 -11.15 -15.06
CA GLY A 100 2.30 -10.22 -15.23
C GLY A 100 2.56 -8.81 -14.67
N SER A 101 3.58 -8.67 -13.79
CA SER A 101 3.88 -7.40 -13.12
C SER A 101 4.96 -6.57 -13.83
N VAL A 102 5.72 -7.15 -14.77
CA VAL A 102 6.84 -6.47 -15.46
C VAL A 102 6.36 -5.19 -16.13
N GLY A 103 7.02 -4.06 -15.83
CA GLY A 103 6.71 -2.75 -16.38
C GLY A 103 5.45 -2.10 -15.79
N SER A 104 4.82 -2.71 -14.79
CA SER A 104 3.73 -2.04 -14.07
C SER A 104 4.26 -0.92 -13.18
N PRO A 105 3.56 0.22 -13.06
CA PRO A 105 4.02 1.35 -12.26
C PRO A 105 4.26 0.99 -10.79
N LEU A 106 3.49 0.08 -10.22
CA LEU A 106 3.66 -0.36 -8.83
C LEU A 106 4.95 -1.16 -8.66
N LEU A 107 5.25 -2.10 -9.58
CA LEU A 107 6.50 -2.85 -9.55
C LEU A 107 7.70 -1.92 -9.79
N GLU A 108 7.61 -0.98 -10.74
CA GLU A 108 8.69 -0.02 -11.01
C GLU A 108 9.07 0.76 -9.75
N GLN A 109 8.09 1.20 -8.95
CA GLN A 109 8.35 1.88 -7.68
C GLN A 109 8.94 0.96 -6.61
N ALA A 110 8.51 -0.29 -6.53
CA ALA A 110 9.10 -1.27 -5.63
C ALA A 110 10.56 -1.56 -6.03
N MET A 111 10.84 -1.75 -7.32
CA MET A 111 12.19 -1.98 -7.84
C MET A 111 13.10 -0.77 -7.61
N LEU A 112 12.58 0.45 -7.71
CA LEU A 112 13.33 1.67 -7.39
C LEU A 112 13.84 1.64 -5.93
N VAL A 113 13.00 1.26 -4.98
CA VAL A 113 13.39 1.13 -3.57
C VAL A 113 14.40 0.01 -3.37
N ILE A 114 14.14 -1.17 -3.93
CA ILE A 114 15.06 -2.32 -3.82
C ILE A 114 16.43 -2.00 -4.40
N SER A 115 16.47 -1.40 -5.59
CA SER A 115 17.72 -1.03 -6.27
C SER A 115 18.52 0.04 -5.52
N SER A 116 17.88 0.80 -4.65
CA SER A 116 18.59 1.77 -3.79
C SER A 116 19.43 1.12 -2.71
N LEU A 117 19.09 -0.12 -2.33
CA LEU A 117 19.80 -0.88 -1.30
C LEU A 117 21.06 -1.58 -1.85
N GLY A 118 21.15 -1.76 -3.17
CA GLY A 118 22.30 -2.43 -3.78
C GLY A 118 22.45 -2.10 -5.25
N THR A 119 23.70 -2.12 -5.73
CA THR A 119 24.05 -1.88 -7.13
C THR A 119 24.83 -3.08 -7.69
N VAL A 120 24.50 -3.50 -8.91
CA VAL A 120 25.23 -4.52 -9.63
C VAL A 120 26.33 -3.86 -10.45
N GLU A 121 27.57 -4.30 -10.27
CA GLU A 121 28.73 -3.75 -10.97
C GLU A 121 28.58 -3.86 -12.49
N GLY A 122 28.87 -2.77 -13.19
CA GLY A 122 28.82 -2.69 -14.66
C GLY A 122 27.42 -2.74 -15.25
N ARG A 123 26.35 -2.58 -14.45
CA ARG A 123 24.98 -2.57 -14.93
C ARG A 123 24.21 -1.34 -14.50
N SER A 124 23.38 -0.84 -15.41
CA SER A 124 22.35 0.15 -15.07
C SER A 124 21.21 -0.49 -14.30
N THR A 125 20.60 0.28 -13.41
CA THR A 125 19.43 -0.16 -12.65
C THR A 125 18.26 -0.47 -13.58
N ASP A 126 17.72 -1.68 -13.48
CA ASP A 126 16.50 -2.08 -14.17
C ASP A 126 15.28 -1.91 -13.26
N LEU A 127 14.55 -0.83 -13.49
CA LEU A 127 13.31 -0.55 -12.74
C LEU A 127 12.10 -1.31 -13.28
N SER A 128 12.17 -1.87 -14.50
CA SER A 128 11.05 -2.60 -15.09
C SER A 128 10.74 -3.94 -14.40
N GLY A 129 11.72 -4.49 -13.69
CA GLY A 129 11.66 -5.81 -13.06
C GLY A 129 11.99 -6.97 -14.01
N ARG A 130 12.37 -6.70 -15.26
CA ARG A 130 12.72 -7.76 -16.23
C ARG A 130 13.92 -8.59 -15.77
N THR A 131 14.96 -7.93 -15.26
CA THR A 131 16.15 -8.60 -14.73
C THR A 131 15.80 -9.58 -13.62
N LEU A 132 14.91 -9.16 -12.69
CA LEU A 132 14.45 -10.01 -11.60
C LEU A 132 13.63 -11.20 -12.13
N ARG A 133 12.69 -10.95 -13.05
CA ARG A 133 11.89 -12.00 -13.69
C ARG A 133 12.78 -13.02 -14.39
N ASP A 134 13.74 -12.55 -15.22
CA ASP A 134 14.61 -13.42 -15.99
C ASP A 134 15.56 -14.23 -15.09
N ALA A 135 16.03 -13.64 -13.99
CA ALA A 135 16.78 -14.36 -12.97
C ALA A 135 15.94 -15.45 -12.30
N LEU A 136 14.68 -15.14 -12.00
CA LEU A 136 13.75 -16.10 -11.41
C LEU A 136 13.45 -17.28 -12.35
N LEU A 137 13.26 -17.01 -13.65
CA LEU A 137 13.08 -18.06 -14.67
C LEU A 137 14.32 -18.94 -14.79
N ARG A 138 15.54 -18.33 -14.81
CA ARG A 138 16.80 -19.10 -14.83
C ARG A 138 16.98 -19.98 -13.59
N ALA A 139 16.70 -19.45 -12.40
CA ALA A 139 16.78 -20.20 -11.17
C ALA A 139 15.76 -21.37 -11.16
N SER A 140 14.54 -21.13 -11.63
CA SER A 140 13.49 -22.15 -11.73
C SER A 140 13.79 -23.25 -12.74
N ALA A 141 14.56 -22.99 -13.79
CA ALA A 141 14.98 -23.99 -14.76
C ALA A 141 15.98 -25.01 -14.17
N GLN A 142 16.62 -24.69 -13.06
CA GLN A 142 17.60 -25.56 -12.38
C GLN A 142 16.97 -26.35 -11.22
N GLY A 143 15.70 -26.17 -10.91
CA GLY A 143 14.97 -26.81 -9.82
C GLY A 143 14.08 -25.84 -9.06
N GLU A 144 13.70 -26.19 -7.84
CA GLU A 144 12.96 -25.26 -6.99
C GLU A 144 13.85 -24.08 -6.57
N PRO A 145 13.52 -22.83 -6.97
CA PRO A 145 14.40 -21.71 -6.73
C PRO A 145 14.40 -21.34 -5.24
N THR A 146 15.60 -21.09 -4.72
CA THR A 146 15.84 -20.49 -3.41
C THR A 146 16.27 -19.03 -3.57
N LEU A 147 16.30 -18.27 -2.46
CA LEU A 147 16.85 -16.90 -2.49
C LEU A 147 18.32 -16.91 -2.98
N LEU A 148 19.11 -17.91 -2.59
CA LEU A 148 20.50 -18.05 -3.05
C LEU A 148 20.56 -18.29 -4.57
N SER A 149 19.81 -19.26 -5.09
CA SER A 149 19.82 -19.55 -6.54
C SER A 149 19.25 -18.39 -7.37
N LEU A 150 18.27 -17.65 -6.82
CA LEU A 150 17.77 -16.42 -7.44
C LEU A 150 18.85 -15.34 -7.51
N MET A 151 19.60 -15.10 -6.42
CA MET A 151 20.71 -14.15 -6.41
C MET A 151 21.80 -14.56 -7.42
N GLN A 152 22.21 -15.81 -7.42
CA GLN A 152 23.18 -16.36 -8.39
C GLN A 152 22.71 -16.25 -9.84
N ALA A 153 21.40 -16.26 -10.08
CA ALA A 153 20.84 -16.10 -11.41
C ALA A 153 20.75 -14.63 -11.87
N ILE A 154 21.01 -13.63 -11.01
CA ILE A 154 21.10 -12.23 -11.41
C ILE A 154 22.36 -12.04 -12.27
N PRO A 155 22.25 -11.39 -13.46
CA PRO A 155 23.41 -11.17 -14.32
C PRO A 155 24.32 -10.09 -13.73
N GLY A 156 25.63 -10.38 -13.62
CA GLY A 156 26.67 -9.51 -13.07
C GLY A 156 27.66 -10.36 -12.28
N GLN A 157 28.82 -9.83 -11.94
CA GLN A 157 29.79 -10.54 -11.11
C GLN A 157 29.61 -10.21 -9.63
N ARG A 158 29.31 -8.95 -9.35
CA ARG A 158 29.33 -8.42 -8.00
C ARG A 158 28.15 -7.51 -7.75
N VAL A 159 27.56 -7.61 -6.57
CA VAL A 159 26.58 -6.63 -6.05
C VAL A 159 27.14 -5.98 -4.80
N THR A 160 27.03 -4.65 -4.72
CA THR A 160 27.40 -3.89 -3.52
C THR A 160 26.13 -3.51 -2.77
N LEU A 161 26.01 -3.93 -1.51
CA LEU A 161 24.90 -3.57 -0.61
C LEU A 161 25.33 -2.40 0.28
N ASN A 162 24.48 -1.37 0.30
CA ASN A 162 24.71 -0.16 1.09
C ASN A 162 23.95 -0.22 2.43
N LEU A 163 24.64 -0.66 3.49
CA LEU A 163 24.05 -0.70 4.84
C LEU A 163 23.73 0.70 5.38
N GLY A 164 24.44 1.74 4.94
CA GLY A 164 24.13 3.11 5.32
C GLY A 164 22.72 3.52 4.87
N ARG A 165 22.31 3.15 3.67
CA ARG A 165 20.94 3.38 3.17
C ARG A 165 19.91 2.54 3.92
N ALA A 166 20.17 1.27 4.17
CA ALA A 166 19.28 0.44 4.98
C ALA A 166 19.08 1.05 6.38
N ARG A 167 20.16 1.47 7.04
CA ARG A 167 20.09 2.17 8.33
C ARG A 167 19.30 3.47 8.25
N ALA A 168 19.49 4.27 7.18
CA ALA A 168 18.76 5.52 7.00
C ALA A 168 17.24 5.29 6.87
N ILE A 169 16.82 4.22 6.18
CA ILE A 169 15.40 3.83 6.09
C ILE A 169 14.85 3.47 7.47
N VAL A 170 15.55 2.61 8.22
CA VAL A 170 15.13 2.21 9.58
C VAL A 170 15.07 3.41 10.53
N SER A 171 16.09 4.27 10.50
CA SER A 171 16.13 5.49 11.32
C SER A 171 14.97 6.44 11.00
N ARG A 172 14.62 6.57 9.74
CA ARG A 172 13.48 7.37 9.27
C ARG A 172 12.16 6.82 9.79
N MET A 173 11.95 5.52 9.68
CA MET A 173 10.75 4.87 10.24
C MET A 173 10.64 5.07 11.74
N ALA A 174 11.76 4.98 12.46
CA ALA A 174 11.81 5.24 13.91
C ALA A 174 11.44 6.70 14.22
N HIS A 175 11.96 7.66 13.46
CA HIS A 175 11.66 9.08 13.63
C HIS A 175 10.17 9.39 13.39
N GLN A 176 9.58 8.86 12.31
CA GLN A 176 8.16 9.03 12.00
C GLN A 176 7.24 8.49 13.11
N ARG A 177 7.64 7.36 13.72
CA ARG A 177 6.96 6.81 14.87
C ARG A 177 7.10 7.70 16.12
N GLN A 178 8.31 8.20 16.41
CA GLN A 178 8.57 9.06 17.57
C GLN A 178 7.73 10.35 17.55
N GLN A 179 7.46 10.94 16.40
CA GLN A 179 6.60 12.12 16.28
C GLN A 179 5.17 11.83 16.78
N ALA A 180 4.59 10.70 16.39
CA ALA A 180 3.27 10.30 16.88
C ALA A 180 3.27 9.98 18.38
N GLU A 181 4.29 9.27 18.86
CA GLU A 181 4.44 8.95 20.28
C GLU A 181 4.61 10.20 21.14
N ALA A 182 5.34 11.22 20.67
CA ALA A 182 5.49 12.49 21.36
C ALA A 182 4.17 13.27 21.49
N LEU A 183 3.34 13.27 20.42
CA LEU A 183 2.01 13.86 20.47
C LEU A 183 1.09 13.12 21.43
N LEU A 184 1.15 11.80 21.49
CA LEU A 184 0.36 11.00 22.44
C LEU A 184 0.83 11.23 23.88
N ALA A 185 2.14 11.26 24.16
CA ALA A 185 2.70 11.44 25.50
C ALA A 185 2.40 12.84 26.09
N SER A 186 2.26 13.86 25.23
CA SER A 186 1.91 15.22 25.69
C SER A 186 0.45 15.35 26.17
N THR A 187 -0.33 14.23 26.15
CA THR A 187 -1.74 14.21 26.54
C THR A 187 -1.86 13.98 28.05
N THR A 188 -2.25 15.00 28.81
CA THR A 188 -2.86 14.78 30.11
C THR A 188 -4.17 14.01 29.87
N ALA A 189 -4.28 12.85 30.50
CA ALA A 189 -5.46 11.99 30.38
C ALA A 189 -6.73 12.77 30.80
N THR A 190 -7.39 13.35 29.82
CA THR A 190 -8.78 13.78 30.00
C THR A 190 -9.64 12.53 29.98
N THR A 191 -10.58 12.45 30.89
CA THR A 191 -11.55 11.34 31.06
C THR A 191 -11.90 10.74 29.71
N ALA A 192 -11.74 9.42 29.56
CA ALA A 192 -12.18 8.70 28.38
C ALA A 192 -13.63 9.08 28.09
N ALA A 193 -13.94 9.48 26.87
CA ALA A 193 -15.33 9.62 26.46
C ALA A 193 -16.02 8.28 26.74
N PRO A 194 -17.21 8.28 27.38
CA PRO A 194 -17.87 7.04 27.71
C PRO A 194 -18.01 6.20 26.43
N ALA A 195 -17.60 4.94 26.52
CA ALA A 195 -17.92 3.97 25.48
C ALA A 195 -19.42 4.13 25.21
N THR A 196 -19.79 4.40 23.96
CA THR A 196 -21.21 4.44 23.57
C THR A 196 -21.85 3.17 24.12
N PRO A 197 -22.93 3.24 24.88
CA PRO A 197 -23.57 2.04 25.41
C PRO A 197 -23.78 1.10 24.24
N GLN A 198 -23.15 -0.07 24.26
CA GLN A 198 -23.41 -1.11 23.29
C GLN A 198 -24.87 -1.53 23.49
N ALA A 199 -25.76 -1.01 22.66
CA ALA A 199 -27.06 -1.61 22.52
C ALA A 199 -26.86 -3.08 22.14
N PRO A 200 -27.70 -4.01 22.65
CA PRO A 200 -27.63 -5.40 22.23
C PRO A 200 -27.64 -5.42 20.72
N VAL A 201 -26.64 -6.11 20.12
CA VAL A 201 -26.43 -6.15 18.67
C VAL A 201 -27.75 -6.58 18.02
N ALA A 202 -28.50 -5.61 17.51
CA ALA A 202 -29.71 -5.90 16.75
C ALA A 202 -29.29 -6.67 15.49
N ALA A 203 -30.03 -7.72 15.14
CA ALA A 203 -29.74 -8.50 13.96
C ALA A 203 -29.74 -7.58 12.72
N ALA A 204 -28.65 -7.61 11.96
CA ALA A 204 -28.54 -6.95 10.67
C ALA A 204 -28.84 -7.95 9.55
N SER A 205 -29.45 -7.48 8.47
CA SER A 205 -29.61 -8.25 7.24
C SER A 205 -28.39 -8.01 6.37
N GLU A 206 -27.83 -9.08 5.84
CA GLU A 206 -26.68 -9.05 4.94
C GLU A 206 -27.10 -9.61 3.57
N ARG A 207 -26.77 -8.91 2.50
CA ARG A 207 -26.96 -9.39 1.13
C ARG A 207 -25.97 -8.77 0.18
N THR A 208 -25.71 -9.48 -0.91
CA THR A 208 -24.86 -9.03 -2.01
C THR A 208 -25.69 -8.74 -3.24
N VAL A 209 -25.39 -7.63 -3.93
CA VAL A 209 -25.99 -7.26 -5.21
C VAL A 209 -24.92 -6.81 -6.19
N ASN A 210 -25.17 -6.98 -7.47
CA ASN A 210 -24.31 -6.52 -8.55
C ASN A 210 -24.89 -5.25 -9.19
N LEU A 211 -24.08 -4.19 -9.28
CA LEU A 211 -24.43 -2.92 -9.88
C LEU A 211 -23.61 -2.70 -11.16
N ALA A 212 -24.25 -2.73 -12.31
CA ALA A 212 -23.62 -2.35 -13.56
C ALA A 212 -23.33 -0.83 -13.58
N VAL A 213 -22.09 -0.46 -13.90
CA VAL A 213 -21.62 0.93 -13.96
C VAL A 213 -20.85 1.17 -15.26
N PRO A 214 -20.97 2.35 -15.90
CA PRO A 214 -20.44 2.56 -17.26
C PRO A 214 -18.90 2.64 -17.32
N HIS A 215 -18.24 2.89 -16.20
CA HIS A 215 -16.79 3.05 -16.13
C HIS A 215 -16.04 1.77 -15.74
N ARG A 216 -16.74 0.65 -15.53
CA ARG A 216 -16.18 -0.67 -15.25
C ARG A 216 -16.67 -1.69 -16.26
N VAL A 217 -15.80 -2.60 -16.67
CA VAL A 217 -16.20 -3.73 -17.55
C VAL A 217 -17.04 -4.74 -16.77
N GLN A 218 -16.66 -5.00 -15.50
CA GLN A 218 -17.42 -5.87 -14.61
C GLN A 218 -18.33 -5.04 -13.70
N PRO A 219 -19.52 -5.54 -13.35
CA PRO A 219 -20.37 -4.88 -12.38
C PRO A 219 -19.68 -4.80 -11.02
N LEU A 220 -20.01 -3.76 -10.26
CA LEU A 220 -19.59 -3.66 -8.87
C LEU A 220 -20.39 -4.64 -8.02
N GLU A 221 -19.70 -5.51 -7.29
CA GLU A 221 -20.29 -6.28 -6.23
C GLU A 221 -20.45 -5.38 -5.00
N LEU A 222 -21.65 -5.27 -4.49
CA LEU A 222 -21.98 -4.46 -3.32
C LEU A 222 -22.46 -5.37 -2.20
N THR A 223 -21.81 -5.32 -1.05
CA THR A 223 -22.31 -5.93 0.17
C THR A 223 -23.13 -4.91 0.95
N LEU A 224 -24.42 -5.20 1.17
CA LEU A 224 -25.35 -4.36 1.91
C LEU A 224 -25.57 -4.94 3.29
N ILE A 225 -25.37 -4.11 4.32
CA ILE A 225 -25.67 -4.45 5.71
C ILE A 225 -26.74 -3.47 6.20
N GLU A 226 -27.92 -4.02 6.45
CA GLU A 226 -29.11 -3.23 6.67
C GLU A 226 -29.72 -3.53 8.04
N PRO A 227 -30.14 -2.52 8.80
CA PRO A 227 -30.85 -2.73 10.06
C PRO A 227 -32.14 -3.50 9.82
N THR A 228 -32.44 -4.48 10.65
CA THR A 228 -33.71 -5.22 10.62
C THR A 228 -34.80 -4.52 11.45
N VAL A 229 -34.37 -3.70 12.41
CA VAL A 229 -35.22 -2.90 13.29
C VAL A 229 -34.63 -1.50 13.49
N ARG A 230 -35.46 -0.50 13.80
CA ARG A 230 -35.04 0.87 14.14
C ARG A 230 -34.15 1.55 13.09
N ALA A 231 -34.41 1.31 11.80
CA ALA A 231 -33.72 2.03 10.74
C ALA A 231 -33.90 3.55 10.92
N ASN A 232 -32.77 4.28 10.86
CA ASN A 232 -32.75 5.75 11.05
C ASN A 232 -32.71 6.52 9.72
N GLY A 233 -32.73 5.82 8.57
CA GLY A 233 -32.64 6.42 7.24
C GLY A 233 -31.24 6.90 6.86
N GLN A 234 -30.24 6.75 7.71
CA GLN A 234 -28.86 7.13 7.44
C GLN A 234 -28.16 6.12 6.53
N PHE A 235 -27.26 6.63 5.71
CA PHE A 235 -26.54 5.86 4.69
C PHE A 235 -25.03 6.08 4.77
N VAL A 236 -24.28 5.00 4.89
CA VAL A 236 -22.81 4.99 4.96
C VAL A 236 -22.22 4.13 3.84
N LEU A 237 -21.17 4.63 3.18
CA LEU A 237 -20.33 3.85 2.30
C LEU A 237 -19.03 3.49 3.02
N ILE A 238 -18.53 2.25 2.81
CA ILE A 238 -17.26 1.80 3.37
C ILE A 238 -16.37 1.30 2.24
N SER A 239 -15.19 1.93 2.06
CA SER A 239 -14.23 1.61 0.99
C SER A 239 -13.01 0.92 1.56
N HIS A 240 -12.67 -0.25 1.00
CA HIS A 240 -11.54 -1.08 1.42
C HIS A 240 -10.19 -0.59 0.87
N GLY A 241 -9.07 -1.09 1.43
CA GLY A 241 -7.70 -0.80 1.02
C GLY A 241 -7.27 -1.48 -0.29
N LEU A 242 -5.98 -1.34 -0.62
CA LEU A 242 -5.35 -2.07 -1.71
C LEU A 242 -5.38 -3.57 -1.40
N TRP A 243 -5.83 -4.39 -2.37
CA TRP A 243 -5.86 -5.85 -2.28
C TRP A 243 -6.64 -6.39 -1.08
N ASP A 244 -7.58 -5.58 -0.59
CA ASP A 244 -8.49 -5.93 0.49
C ASP A 244 -9.91 -6.18 -0.08
N GLN A 245 -10.89 -6.40 0.76
CA GLN A 245 -12.24 -6.76 0.38
C GLN A 245 -13.28 -6.27 1.39
N PRO A 246 -14.57 -6.19 1.02
CA PRO A 246 -15.65 -5.83 1.92
C PRO A 246 -15.68 -6.64 3.22
N ALA A 247 -15.36 -7.94 3.17
CA ALA A 247 -15.37 -8.84 4.31
C ALA A 247 -14.50 -8.34 5.47
N SER A 248 -13.36 -7.69 5.19
CA SER A 248 -12.46 -7.14 6.21
C SER A 248 -13.08 -5.98 7.01
N PHE A 249 -14.17 -5.38 6.52
CA PHE A 249 -14.82 -4.21 7.12
C PHE A 249 -16.25 -4.48 7.60
N MET A 250 -16.66 -5.75 7.59
CA MET A 250 -17.99 -6.16 8.03
C MET A 250 -18.28 -5.78 9.48
N GLY A 251 -17.26 -5.76 10.34
CA GLY A 251 -17.42 -5.34 11.73
C GLY A 251 -17.92 -3.89 11.86
N TRP A 252 -17.35 -2.94 11.10
CA TRP A 252 -17.86 -1.57 11.09
C TRP A 252 -19.30 -1.49 10.57
N ALA A 253 -19.58 -2.19 9.47
CA ALA A 253 -20.92 -2.17 8.87
C ALA A 253 -21.99 -2.78 9.79
N ARG A 254 -21.68 -3.89 10.46
CA ARG A 254 -22.61 -4.53 11.41
C ARG A 254 -22.87 -3.68 12.63
N LEU A 255 -21.84 -3.00 13.18
CA LEU A 255 -22.01 -2.06 14.28
C LEU A 255 -22.91 -0.91 13.89
N LEU A 256 -22.68 -0.29 12.72
CA LEU A 256 -23.53 0.78 12.18
C LEU A 256 -24.98 0.32 11.99
N ALA A 257 -25.19 -0.86 11.43
CA ALA A 257 -26.52 -1.41 11.19
C ALA A 257 -27.22 -1.79 12.51
N ALA A 258 -26.50 -2.25 13.52
CA ALA A 258 -27.05 -2.48 14.87
C ALA A 258 -27.57 -1.19 15.50
N ASN A 259 -27.02 -0.03 15.11
CA ASN A 259 -27.44 1.31 15.52
C ASN A 259 -28.40 1.99 14.51
N GLY A 260 -28.95 1.25 13.58
CA GLY A 260 -29.99 1.71 12.66
C GLY A 260 -29.50 2.32 11.35
N THR A 261 -28.20 2.35 11.09
CA THR A 261 -27.61 2.96 9.89
C THR A 261 -27.34 1.89 8.81
N THR A 262 -27.81 2.12 7.59
CA THR A 262 -27.52 1.24 6.44
C THR A 262 -26.09 1.46 5.96
N ALA A 263 -25.31 0.38 5.81
CA ALA A 263 -23.96 0.41 5.27
C ALA A 263 -23.86 -0.36 3.95
N VAL A 264 -23.14 0.21 2.99
CA VAL A 264 -22.83 -0.43 1.70
C VAL A 264 -21.32 -0.45 1.49
N LEU A 265 -20.82 -1.64 1.19
CA LEU A 265 -19.40 -1.92 0.98
C LEU A 265 -19.18 -2.36 -0.46
N PRO A 266 -18.78 -1.46 -1.37
CA PRO A 266 -18.41 -1.85 -2.73
C PRO A 266 -17.10 -2.61 -2.75
N ARG A 267 -17.03 -3.65 -3.60
CA ARG A 267 -15.78 -4.27 -4.04
C ARG A 267 -15.24 -3.47 -5.23
N HIS A 268 -13.97 -3.08 -5.20
CA HIS A 268 -13.29 -2.36 -6.28
C HIS A 268 -12.52 -3.34 -7.18
N PRO A 269 -13.04 -3.77 -8.35
CA PRO A 269 -12.53 -4.94 -9.09
C PRO A 269 -11.07 -4.84 -9.53
N GLY A 270 -10.55 -3.63 -9.78
CA GLY A 270 -9.16 -3.41 -10.23
C GLY A 270 -8.12 -3.40 -9.13
N SER A 271 -8.52 -3.54 -7.86
CA SER A 271 -7.62 -3.36 -6.71
C SER A 271 -8.04 -4.12 -5.45
N ASP A 272 -8.90 -5.12 -5.59
CA ASP A 272 -9.42 -5.97 -4.53
C ASP A 272 -8.57 -7.25 -4.31
N SER A 273 -9.00 -8.11 -3.40
CA SER A 273 -8.33 -9.38 -3.10
C SER A 273 -8.36 -10.36 -4.27
N SER A 274 -9.37 -10.30 -5.14
CA SER A 274 -9.45 -11.15 -6.34
C SER A 274 -8.40 -10.72 -7.38
N GLN A 275 -8.22 -9.42 -7.54
CA GLN A 275 -7.17 -8.87 -8.39
C GLN A 275 -5.77 -9.21 -7.84
N GLN A 276 -5.57 -9.18 -6.51
CA GLN A 276 -4.33 -9.64 -5.89
C GLN A 276 -4.02 -11.11 -6.24
N GLN A 277 -5.02 -11.98 -6.13
CA GLN A 277 -4.87 -13.40 -6.49
C GLN A 277 -4.53 -13.57 -7.97
N ALA A 278 -5.16 -12.81 -8.84
CA ALA A 278 -4.86 -12.82 -10.27
C ALA A 278 -3.42 -12.34 -10.57
N VAL A 279 -2.92 -11.32 -9.87
CA VAL A 279 -1.51 -10.87 -9.96
C VAL A 279 -0.58 -11.98 -9.50
N LEU A 280 -0.83 -12.58 -8.35
CA LEU A 280 0.01 -13.65 -7.81
C LEU A 280 -0.02 -14.93 -8.66
N ALA A 281 -1.09 -15.14 -9.42
CA ALA A 281 -1.20 -16.22 -10.40
C ALA A 281 -0.61 -15.86 -11.78
N GLY A 282 -0.09 -14.64 -11.98
CA GLY A 282 0.40 -14.16 -13.26
C GLY A 282 -0.70 -13.88 -14.30
N ALA A 283 -1.97 -13.86 -13.89
CA ALA A 283 -3.12 -13.70 -14.77
C ALA A 283 -3.52 -12.24 -15.02
N SER A 284 -3.02 -11.31 -14.22
CA SER A 284 -3.23 -9.87 -14.42
C SER A 284 -2.05 -9.04 -13.90
N PRO A 285 -1.83 -7.82 -14.41
CA PRO A 285 -0.86 -6.89 -13.81
C PRO A 285 -1.37 -6.37 -12.47
N PRO A 286 -0.49 -5.76 -11.63
CA PRO A 286 -0.90 -4.95 -10.49
C PRO A 286 -1.85 -3.82 -10.88
N PRO A 287 -2.58 -3.21 -9.91
CA PRO A 287 -3.51 -2.12 -10.20
C PRO A 287 -2.88 -1.00 -11.02
N GLY A 288 -3.56 -0.61 -12.08
CA GLY A 288 -3.14 0.51 -12.90
C GLY A 288 -3.37 1.86 -12.22
N PRO A 289 -2.73 2.93 -12.69
CA PRO A 289 -2.87 4.26 -12.11
C PRO A 289 -4.27 4.85 -12.27
N GLU A 290 -5.07 4.38 -13.22
CA GLU A 290 -6.47 4.79 -13.45
C GLU A 290 -7.38 4.46 -12.25
N GLU A 291 -7.04 3.45 -11.45
CA GLU A 291 -7.79 3.07 -10.26
C GLU A 291 -7.90 4.22 -9.26
N LEU A 292 -6.95 5.15 -9.25
CA LEU A 292 -7.03 6.36 -8.42
C LEU A 292 -8.31 7.16 -8.69
N SER A 293 -8.79 7.19 -9.94
CA SER A 293 -10.01 7.89 -10.33
C SER A 293 -11.23 6.99 -10.45
N LEU A 294 -11.04 5.71 -10.69
CA LEU A 294 -12.15 4.76 -10.85
C LEU A 294 -12.83 4.47 -9.51
N ARG A 295 -12.07 4.32 -8.41
CA ARG A 295 -12.63 4.03 -7.09
C ARG A 295 -13.59 5.11 -6.56
N PRO A 296 -13.30 6.42 -6.64
CA PRO A 296 -14.29 7.45 -6.31
C PRO A 296 -15.54 7.40 -7.20
N LYS A 297 -15.38 7.09 -8.50
CA LYS A 297 -16.52 6.91 -9.42
C LYS A 297 -17.38 5.72 -9.04
N ASP A 298 -16.78 4.62 -8.55
CA ASP A 298 -17.53 3.48 -8.03
C ASP A 298 -18.49 3.91 -6.92
N LEU A 299 -17.98 4.67 -5.93
CA LEU A 299 -18.78 5.14 -4.81
C LEU A 299 -19.87 6.12 -5.25
N SER A 300 -19.57 7.07 -6.12
CA SER A 300 -20.58 7.99 -6.68
C SER A 300 -21.64 7.24 -7.46
N ALA A 301 -21.29 6.19 -8.21
CA ALA A 301 -22.26 5.37 -8.95
C ALA A 301 -23.22 4.59 -8.02
N VAL A 302 -22.75 4.16 -6.85
CA VAL A 302 -23.62 3.59 -5.81
C VAL A 302 -24.64 4.62 -5.34
N LEU A 303 -24.21 5.85 -5.08
CA LEU A 303 -25.09 6.95 -4.67
C LEU A 303 -26.09 7.32 -5.78
N ASP A 304 -25.65 7.31 -7.03
CA ASP A 304 -26.52 7.56 -8.19
C ASP A 304 -27.58 6.45 -8.34
N ALA A 305 -27.17 5.20 -8.14
CA ALA A 305 -28.08 4.06 -8.19
C ALA A 305 -29.11 4.10 -7.06
N ALA A 306 -28.70 4.47 -5.85
CA ALA A 306 -29.59 4.64 -4.70
C ALA A 306 -30.60 5.78 -4.96
N ALA A 307 -30.12 6.94 -5.42
CA ALA A 307 -30.97 8.11 -5.70
C ALA A 307 -31.98 7.85 -6.84
N ALA A 308 -31.60 7.04 -7.83
CA ALA A 308 -32.45 6.65 -8.95
C ALA A 308 -33.37 5.45 -8.67
N GLY A 309 -33.34 4.89 -7.45
CA GLY A 309 -34.12 3.69 -7.09
C GLY A 309 -33.65 2.40 -7.78
N ARG A 310 -32.49 2.41 -8.44
CA ARG A 310 -31.88 1.20 -9.04
C ARG A 310 -31.21 0.29 -8.02
N LEU A 311 -30.77 0.86 -6.89
CA LEU A 311 -30.33 0.13 -5.71
C LEU A 311 -31.44 0.24 -4.65
N THR A 312 -32.09 -0.88 -4.36
CA THR A 312 -33.20 -0.95 -3.41
C THR A 312 -32.69 -1.34 -2.03
N PHE A 313 -33.32 -0.79 -0.99
CA PHE A 313 -33.02 -1.06 0.41
C PHE A 313 -34.24 -1.63 1.13
N ARG A 314 -34.02 -2.38 2.22
CA ARG A 314 -35.13 -2.92 3.04
C ARG A 314 -35.96 -1.79 3.67
N GLN A 315 -35.29 -0.72 4.06
CA GLN A 315 -35.89 0.49 4.60
C GLN A 315 -35.39 1.70 3.80
N PRO A 316 -36.18 2.76 3.68
CA PRO A 316 -35.76 3.96 2.97
C PRO A 316 -34.47 4.57 3.58
N VAL A 317 -33.56 5.00 2.70
CA VAL A 317 -32.34 5.74 3.07
C VAL A 317 -32.32 7.09 2.37
N ASP A 318 -31.60 8.09 2.93
CA ASP A 318 -31.38 9.36 2.25
C ASP A 318 -30.03 9.37 1.51
N PRO A 319 -29.97 9.12 0.20
CA PRO A 319 -28.74 9.11 -0.55
C PRO A 319 -28.14 10.50 -0.81
N ARG A 320 -28.79 11.58 -0.39
CA ARG A 320 -28.32 12.96 -0.53
C ARG A 320 -27.37 13.36 0.60
N ARG A 321 -27.31 12.58 1.66
CA ARG A 321 -26.48 12.84 2.84
C ARG A 321 -25.82 11.55 3.29
N VAL A 322 -24.53 11.43 3.01
CA VAL A 322 -23.78 10.19 3.18
C VAL A 322 -22.48 10.44 3.93
N VAL A 323 -22.17 9.56 4.85
CA VAL A 323 -20.83 9.45 5.45
C VAL A 323 -20.04 8.37 4.70
N VAL A 324 -18.76 8.64 4.42
CA VAL A 324 -17.87 7.67 3.80
C VAL A 324 -16.76 7.31 4.79
N LEU A 325 -16.64 6.02 5.07
CA LEU A 325 -15.54 5.47 5.86
C LEU A 325 -14.57 4.75 4.92
N GLY A 326 -13.28 4.87 5.17
CA GLY A 326 -12.30 4.18 4.34
C GLY A 326 -11.04 3.86 5.11
N HIS A 327 -10.36 2.80 4.67
CA HIS A 327 -9.07 2.38 5.20
C HIS A 327 -8.04 2.37 4.08
N SER A 328 -6.82 2.83 4.35
CA SER A 328 -5.71 2.82 3.40
C SER A 328 -6.10 3.53 2.10
N TRP A 329 -5.98 2.90 0.93
CA TRP A 329 -6.46 3.48 -0.35
C TRP A 329 -7.95 3.84 -0.32
N GLY A 330 -8.78 3.08 0.42
CA GLY A 330 -10.20 3.44 0.61
C GLY A 330 -10.38 4.78 1.32
N ALA A 331 -9.49 5.11 2.26
CA ALA A 331 -9.48 6.41 2.93
C ALA A 331 -9.07 7.55 1.97
N THR A 332 -8.06 7.32 1.11
CA THR A 332 -7.70 8.26 0.03
C THR A 332 -8.90 8.48 -0.92
N THR A 333 -9.60 7.41 -1.28
CA THR A 333 -10.84 7.46 -2.10
C THR A 333 -11.92 8.32 -1.44
N ALA A 334 -12.15 8.12 -0.14
CA ALA A 334 -13.11 8.89 0.63
C ALA A 334 -12.77 10.39 0.68
N LEU A 335 -11.48 10.72 0.86
CA LEU A 335 -10.99 12.11 0.84
C LEU A 335 -11.21 12.79 -0.52
N GLN A 336 -11.00 12.06 -1.64
CA GLN A 336 -11.30 12.59 -2.97
C GLN A 336 -12.79 12.92 -3.14
N LEU A 337 -13.69 12.06 -2.66
CA LEU A 337 -15.14 12.31 -2.67
C LEU A 337 -15.52 13.52 -1.80
N ALA A 338 -14.83 13.72 -0.67
CA ALA A 338 -15.05 14.91 0.17
C ALA A 338 -14.52 16.20 -0.47
N GLY A 339 -13.80 16.13 -1.57
CA GLY A 339 -13.37 17.30 -2.33
C GLY A 339 -11.87 17.58 -2.37
N VAL A 340 -11.04 16.74 -1.72
CA VAL A 340 -9.59 16.91 -1.83
C VAL A 340 -9.14 16.48 -3.23
N ARG A 341 -8.48 17.39 -3.95
CA ARG A 341 -8.01 17.12 -5.32
C ARG A 341 -6.59 16.55 -5.32
N PRO A 342 -6.35 15.42 -5.95
CA PRO A 342 -5.00 14.94 -6.17
C PRO A 342 -4.28 15.81 -7.20
N THR A 343 -2.97 15.99 -7.01
CA THR A 343 -2.10 16.68 -7.97
C THR A 343 -0.85 15.85 -8.26
N ASP A 344 -0.27 16.03 -9.43
CA ASP A 344 0.93 15.32 -9.84
C ASP A 344 2.24 16.07 -9.54
N THR A 345 2.16 17.32 -9.10
CA THR A 345 3.32 18.20 -8.88
C THR A 345 4.30 17.60 -7.87
N THR A 346 3.80 17.23 -6.68
CA THR A 346 4.63 16.64 -5.63
C THR A 346 5.09 15.24 -6.03
N LEU A 347 4.24 14.44 -6.70
CA LEU A 347 4.60 13.13 -7.21
C LEU A 347 5.78 13.21 -8.19
N ARG A 348 5.72 14.10 -9.20
CA ARG A 348 6.81 14.30 -10.17
C ARG A 348 8.12 14.69 -9.51
N GLN A 349 8.06 15.56 -8.51
CA GLN A 349 9.24 16.07 -7.84
C GLN A 349 9.86 15.05 -6.89
N ARG A 350 9.05 14.33 -6.11
CA ARG A 350 9.53 13.56 -4.97
C ARG A 350 9.65 12.06 -5.23
N CYS A 351 8.91 11.49 -6.16
CA CYS A 351 8.95 10.04 -6.43
C CYS A 351 10.32 9.53 -6.90
N VAL A 352 11.12 10.37 -7.52
CA VAL A 352 12.48 10.03 -7.98
C VAL A 352 13.54 10.24 -6.90
N ASN A 353 13.24 10.99 -5.82
CA ASN A 353 14.19 11.26 -4.75
C ASN A 353 14.15 10.14 -3.70
N LEU A 354 15.12 9.25 -3.72
CA LEU A 354 15.24 8.13 -2.79
C LEU A 354 15.76 8.53 -1.41
N ASP A 355 16.38 9.68 -1.30
CA ASP A 355 16.97 10.20 -0.05
C ASP A 355 16.02 11.19 0.66
N ASP A 356 14.81 11.36 0.15
CA ASP A 356 13.81 12.22 0.78
C ASP A 356 13.52 11.78 2.22
N PRO A 357 13.66 12.67 3.21
CA PRO A 357 13.50 12.33 4.63
C PRO A 357 12.08 11.88 5.00
N ALA A 358 11.08 12.26 4.22
CA ALA A 358 9.69 11.83 4.44
C ALA A 358 9.31 10.54 3.69
N ARG A 359 10.23 10.01 2.85
CA ARG A 359 9.93 8.79 2.07
C ARG A 359 9.59 7.64 2.99
N ASN A 360 8.49 6.97 2.68
CA ASN A 360 7.95 5.83 3.43
C ASN A 360 7.39 4.78 2.47
N LEU A 361 6.88 3.68 2.98
CA LEU A 361 6.39 2.57 2.15
C LEU A 361 5.15 2.96 1.32
N SER A 362 4.28 3.83 1.84
CA SER A 362 3.08 4.27 1.11
C SER A 362 3.41 4.99 -0.20
N TRP A 363 4.62 5.55 -0.33
CA TRP A 363 5.07 6.21 -1.55
C TRP A 363 5.19 5.25 -2.73
N THR A 364 5.45 3.96 -2.49
CA THR A 364 5.43 2.95 -3.56
C THR A 364 4.07 2.94 -4.26
N LEU A 365 2.99 2.99 -3.48
CA LEU A 365 1.63 3.08 -4.02
C LEU A 365 1.33 4.47 -4.59
N GLN A 366 1.62 5.55 -3.84
CA GLN A 366 1.32 6.92 -4.30
C GLN A 366 2.04 7.25 -5.61
N CYS A 367 3.31 6.91 -5.74
CA CYS A 367 4.08 7.16 -6.96
C CYS A 367 3.59 6.33 -8.15
N SER A 368 3.01 5.15 -7.93
CA SER A 368 2.41 4.35 -9.00
C SER A 368 1.19 5.04 -9.63
N TRP A 369 0.56 5.96 -8.93
CA TRP A 369 -0.60 6.71 -9.41
C TRP A 369 -0.27 7.92 -10.30
N LEU A 370 1.00 8.27 -10.46
CA LEU A 370 1.41 9.51 -11.16
C LEU A 370 0.68 9.72 -12.49
N LYS A 371 0.54 8.67 -13.29
CA LYS A 371 -0.15 8.73 -14.59
C LYS A 371 -1.69 8.73 -14.47
N GLY A 372 -2.22 8.42 -13.31
CA GLY A 372 -3.67 8.36 -13.03
C GLY A 372 -4.25 9.64 -12.44
N VAL A 373 -3.40 10.60 -12.06
CA VAL A 373 -3.85 11.89 -11.54
C VAL A 373 -4.58 12.65 -12.64
N GLN A 374 -5.84 12.96 -12.41
CA GLN A 374 -6.69 13.74 -13.30
C GLN A 374 -6.99 15.10 -12.66
N SER A 375 -7.04 16.15 -13.47
CA SER A 375 -7.38 17.50 -13.02
C SER A 375 -8.87 17.65 -12.65
N ALA A 376 -9.73 16.74 -13.09
CA ALA A 376 -11.14 16.77 -12.77
C ALA A 376 -11.37 16.48 -11.27
N ALA A 377 -12.21 17.29 -10.62
CA ALA A 377 -12.66 17.03 -9.27
C ALA A 377 -13.57 15.79 -9.25
N LEU A 378 -13.27 14.87 -8.35
CA LEU A 378 -14.09 13.68 -8.08
C LEU A 378 -14.99 13.87 -6.85
N ARG A 379 -15.18 15.14 -6.44
CA ARG A 379 -16.02 15.50 -5.31
C ARG A 379 -17.47 15.11 -5.56
N ASP A 380 -18.06 14.48 -4.54
CA ASP A 380 -19.50 14.23 -4.51
C ASP A 380 -20.15 15.09 -3.41
N PRO A 381 -21.03 16.04 -3.76
CA PRO A 381 -21.61 16.96 -2.78
C PRO A 381 -22.55 16.29 -1.76
N ARG A 382 -22.92 15.04 -1.99
CA ARG A 382 -23.72 14.21 -1.05
C ARG A 382 -22.89 13.72 0.13
N VAL A 383 -21.57 13.71 0.01
CA VAL A 383 -20.64 13.29 1.08
C VAL A 383 -20.54 14.41 2.10
N ILE A 384 -21.11 14.20 3.28
CA ILE A 384 -21.17 15.20 4.36
C ILE A 384 -19.98 15.07 5.33
N ALA A 385 -19.47 13.86 5.52
CA ALA A 385 -18.33 13.60 6.38
C ALA A 385 -17.56 12.34 5.95
N VAL A 386 -16.29 12.29 6.33
CA VAL A 386 -15.38 11.19 6.01
C VAL A 386 -14.64 10.74 7.26
N GLY A 387 -14.59 9.43 7.50
CA GLY A 387 -13.66 8.78 8.42
C GLY A 387 -12.55 8.12 7.60
N ALA A 388 -11.34 8.71 7.61
CA ALA A 388 -10.21 8.27 6.82
C ALA A 388 -9.14 7.62 7.71
N VAL A 389 -9.03 6.29 7.66
CA VAL A 389 -8.10 5.50 8.47
C VAL A 389 -6.85 5.20 7.67
N SER A 390 -5.69 5.64 8.15
CA SER A 390 -4.37 5.41 7.54
C SER A 390 -4.31 5.71 6.03
N PRO A 391 -4.71 6.92 5.55
CA PRO A 391 -4.73 7.23 4.13
C PRO A 391 -3.33 7.54 3.58
N PRO A 392 -2.86 6.92 2.49
CA PRO A 392 -1.68 7.36 1.75
C PRO A 392 -1.98 8.64 0.96
N VAL A 393 -1.48 9.79 1.40
CA VAL A 393 -1.92 11.12 0.90
C VAL A 393 -0.81 12.16 0.71
N SER A 394 0.35 11.98 1.35
CA SER A 394 1.37 13.06 1.48
C SER A 394 1.92 13.60 0.17
N LEU A 395 1.88 12.77 -0.90
CA LEU A 395 2.30 13.17 -2.24
C LEU A 395 1.15 13.61 -3.13
N LEU A 396 -0.05 13.10 -2.87
CA LEU A 396 -1.23 13.35 -3.70
C LEU A 396 -1.89 14.69 -3.41
N PHE A 397 -1.97 15.04 -2.13
CA PHE A 397 -2.74 16.21 -1.69
C PHE A 397 -1.80 17.31 -1.22
N PRO A 398 -1.61 18.36 -2.02
CA PRO A 398 -0.74 19.47 -1.67
C PRO A 398 -1.29 20.23 -0.45
N ARG A 399 -0.41 20.98 0.17
CA ARG A 399 -0.77 21.88 1.27
C ARG A 399 -1.91 22.81 0.85
N GLY A 400 -2.92 22.92 1.69
CA GLY A 400 -4.10 23.74 1.42
C GLY A 400 -5.15 23.09 0.50
N SER A 401 -4.97 21.85 0.06
CA SER A 401 -5.95 21.14 -0.79
C SER A 401 -7.31 20.91 -0.12
N GLY A 402 -7.39 21.06 1.20
CA GLY A 402 -8.64 20.96 1.95
C GLY A 402 -9.62 22.13 1.76
N SER A 403 -9.26 23.19 1.04
CA SER A 403 -10.12 24.37 0.84
C SER A 403 -11.43 24.07 0.06
N GLU A 404 -11.45 22.98 -0.71
CA GLU A 404 -12.60 22.56 -1.50
C GLU A 404 -13.42 21.44 -0.87
N LEU A 405 -13.11 21.07 0.37
CA LEU A 405 -13.86 20.05 1.09
C LEU A 405 -15.35 20.40 1.15
N SER A 406 -16.20 19.43 0.82
CA SER A 406 -17.65 19.53 0.98
C SER A 406 -18.13 18.95 2.32
N GLY A 407 -17.32 18.08 2.93
CA GLY A 407 -17.63 17.41 4.20
C GLY A 407 -16.50 17.49 5.21
N ARG A 408 -16.78 17.19 6.47
CA ARG A 408 -15.80 17.15 7.55
C ARG A 408 -14.94 15.90 7.45
N VAL A 409 -13.72 16.01 7.94
CA VAL A 409 -12.75 14.92 7.90
C VAL A 409 -12.31 14.57 9.33
N LEU A 410 -12.41 13.28 9.65
CA LEU A 410 -11.72 12.62 10.75
C LEU A 410 -10.58 11.81 10.14
N LEU A 411 -9.34 12.23 10.37
CA LEU A 411 -8.18 11.40 10.10
C LEU A 411 -7.89 10.52 11.31
N ILE A 412 -7.60 9.25 11.06
CA ILE A 412 -7.21 8.29 12.09
C ILE A 412 -5.92 7.63 11.63
N SER A 413 -4.91 7.54 12.50
CA SER A 413 -3.65 6.88 12.18
C SER A 413 -3.10 6.15 13.39
N GLY A 414 -2.52 4.98 13.17
CA GLY A 414 -1.86 4.20 14.22
C GLY A 414 -0.44 4.72 14.49
N SER A 415 -0.04 4.81 15.77
CA SER A 415 1.30 5.28 16.13
C SER A 415 2.43 4.35 15.67
N ARG A 416 2.11 3.11 15.32
CA ARG A 416 3.04 2.08 14.81
C ARG A 416 2.77 1.69 13.37
N ASP A 417 1.97 2.48 12.65
CA ASP A 417 1.73 2.22 11.23
C ASP A 417 3.03 2.46 10.44
N TRP A 418 3.65 1.39 9.98
CA TRP A 418 4.87 1.42 9.20
C TRP A 418 4.61 1.40 7.69
N VAL A 419 3.38 1.08 7.27
CA VAL A 419 2.95 1.09 5.86
C VAL A 419 2.58 2.50 5.44
N VAL A 420 1.76 3.17 6.26
CA VAL A 420 1.29 4.54 6.07
C VAL A 420 1.60 5.33 7.36
N PRO A 421 2.86 5.75 7.55
CA PRO A 421 3.31 6.33 8.80
C PRO A 421 2.55 7.59 9.19
N PRO A 422 2.25 7.77 10.49
CA PRO A 422 1.39 8.87 10.96
C PRO A 422 1.95 10.26 10.68
N ASP A 423 3.27 10.47 10.76
CA ASP A 423 3.82 11.80 10.59
C ASP A 423 3.62 12.37 9.20
N PRO A 424 4.14 11.76 8.11
CA PRO A 424 3.97 12.36 6.77
C PRO A 424 2.55 12.18 6.22
N GLU A 425 1.77 11.18 6.68
CA GLU A 425 0.52 10.81 6.03
C GLU A 425 -0.74 11.29 6.77
N ALA A 426 -0.63 11.67 8.04
CA ALA A 426 -1.77 12.16 8.83
C ALA A 426 -1.46 13.46 9.60
N ILE A 427 -0.35 13.51 10.33
CA ILE A 427 0.01 14.65 11.18
C ILE A 427 0.27 15.89 10.30
N GLU A 428 1.19 15.79 9.35
CA GLU A 428 1.54 16.90 8.47
C GLU A 428 0.36 17.38 7.61
N PRO A 429 -0.41 16.52 6.94
CA PRO A 429 -1.62 16.94 6.22
C PRO A 429 -2.66 17.64 7.11
N MET A 430 -2.86 17.16 8.33
CA MET A 430 -3.87 17.73 9.23
C MET A 430 -3.49 19.12 9.77
N ARG A 431 -2.18 19.46 9.89
CA ARG A 431 -1.76 20.82 10.30
C ARG A 431 -2.45 21.93 9.49
N TRP A 432 -2.77 21.65 8.22
CA TRP A 432 -3.47 22.57 7.32
C TRP A 432 -5.00 22.48 7.42
N GLY A 433 -5.53 21.43 8.04
CA GLY A 433 -6.97 21.16 8.14
C GLY A 433 -7.63 21.54 9.48
N THR A 434 -6.85 21.83 10.52
CA THR A 434 -7.36 22.06 11.87
C THR A 434 -8.37 23.20 11.99
N THR A 435 -8.12 24.30 11.27
CA THR A 435 -8.98 25.48 11.30
C THR A 435 -10.34 25.28 10.63
N LEU A 436 -10.53 24.18 9.93
CA LEU A 436 -11.79 23.82 9.25
C LEU A 436 -12.69 22.92 10.11
N GLY A 437 -12.31 22.67 11.38
CA GLY A 437 -13.01 21.77 12.28
C GLY A 437 -12.81 20.29 11.98
N ASN A 438 -11.83 19.93 11.16
CA ASN A 438 -11.39 18.56 10.97
C ASN A 438 -10.62 18.07 12.21
N GLN A 439 -10.58 16.77 12.41
CA GLN A 439 -9.98 16.16 13.60
C GLN A 439 -8.96 15.10 13.22
N LEU A 440 -7.88 15.00 14.00
CA LEU A 440 -6.89 13.93 13.93
C LEU A 440 -6.90 13.12 15.23
N VAL A 441 -7.18 11.84 15.09
CA VAL A 441 -7.07 10.88 16.19
C VAL A 441 -5.88 9.96 15.94
N LEU A 442 -4.96 9.90 16.89
CA LEU A 442 -3.88 8.92 16.91
C LEU A 442 -4.25 7.74 17.81
N VAL A 443 -3.98 6.52 17.33
CA VAL A 443 -4.22 5.27 18.06
C VAL A 443 -2.90 4.74 18.59
N GLN A 444 -2.75 4.74 19.91
CA GLN A 444 -1.55 4.19 20.54
C GLN A 444 -1.45 2.68 20.27
N GLY A 445 -0.29 2.23 19.81
CA GLY A 445 -0.08 0.82 19.45
C GLY A 445 -0.73 0.36 18.16
N GLY A 446 -1.56 1.19 17.53
CA GLY A 446 -2.20 0.90 16.25
C GLY A 446 -1.16 0.76 15.13
N ASP A 447 -1.33 -0.24 14.28
CA ASP A 447 -0.61 -0.44 13.02
C ASP A 447 -1.60 -0.47 11.84
N HIS A 448 -1.08 -0.66 10.62
CA HIS A 448 -1.90 -0.64 9.41
C HIS A 448 -2.98 -1.72 9.37
N PHE A 449 -2.77 -2.83 10.05
CA PHE A 449 -3.63 -4.01 9.94
C PHE A 449 -4.55 -4.18 11.16
N ASN A 450 -4.07 -3.90 12.38
CA ASN A 450 -4.85 -4.08 13.59
C ASN A 450 -5.95 -3.00 13.79
N LEU A 451 -5.95 -1.94 12.95
CA LEU A 451 -7.03 -0.94 12.92
C LEU A 451 -8.25 -1.39 12.09
N ARG A 452 -8.15 -2.51 11.37
CA ARG A 452 -9.29 -3.10 10.66
C ARG A 452 -10.16 -3.88 11.65
N PRO A 453 -11.49 -3.87 11.47
CA PRO A 453 -12.40 -4.58 12.38
C PRO A 453 -12.36 -6.11 12.17
N GLU A 454 -11.90 -6.57 11.02
CA GLU A 454 -12.00 -7.97 10.59
C GLU A 454 -13.41 -8.53 10.82
N GLY A 455 -13.57 -9.59 11.59
CA GLY A 455 -14.88 -10.17 11.91
C GLY A 455 -15.50 -9.69 13.24
N ALA A 456 -14.90 -8.70 13.91
CA ALA A 456 -15.33 -8.24 15.23
C ALA A 456 -16.76 -7.67 15.21
N ALA A 457 -17.66 -8.24 16.01
CA ALA A 457 -19.07 -7.83 16.03
C ALA A 457 -19.30 -6.41 16.58
N ASP A 458 -18.36 -5.91 17.37
CA ASP A 458 -18.35 -4.57 17.98
C ASP A 458 -17.67 -3.51 17.11
N GLY A 459 -17.28 -3.87 15.88
CA GLY A 459 -16.56 -2.98 14.97
C GLY A 459 -15.06 -2.87 15.26
N GLY A 460 -14.50 -3.71 16.13
CA GLY A 460 -13.09 -3.73 16.50
C GLY A 460 -12.63 -2.44 17.18
N VAL A 461 -11.32 -2.19 17.17
CA VAL A 461 -10.68 -1.06 17.87
C VAL A 461 -11.35 0.28 17.56
N LEU A 462 -11.68 0.54 16.29
CA LEU A 462 -12.21 1.82 15.83
C LEU A 462 -13.74 1.92 15.84
N GLY A 463 -14.45 0.80 16.02
CA GLY A 463 -15.93 0.77 15.92
C GLY A 463 -16.63 1.88 16.67
N PRO A 464 -16.42 2.02 17.99
CA PRO A 464 -17.10 3.06 18.79
C PRO A 464 -16.80 4.49 18.32
N LEU A 465 -15.55 4.78 17.92
CA LEU A 465 -15.16 6.09 17.41
C LEU A 465 -15.84 6.41 16.08
N LEU A 466 -15.84 5.44 15.13
CA LEU A 466 -16.47 5.61 13.82
C LEU A 466 -18.00 5.72 13.92
N GLN A 467 -18.62 4.99 14.85
CA GLN A 467 -20.04 5.14 15.16
C GLN A 467 -20.33 6.55 15.67
N ALA A 468 -19.60 7.02 16.68
CA ALA A 468 -19.79 8.36 17.25
C ALA A 468 -19.56 9.47 16.19
N TRP A 469 -18.55 9.31 15.32
CA TRP A 469 -18.32 10.22 14.21
C TRP A 469 -19.49 10.27 13.23
N THR A 470 -20.00 9.12 12.87
CA THR A 470 -21.13 8.97 11.94
C THR A 470 -22.38 9.64 12.51
N ASP A 471 -22.71 9.36 13.77
CA ASP A 471 -23.85 9.94 14.46
C ASP A 471 -23.74 11.46 14.56
N ALA A 472 -22.57 11.99 14.95
CA ALA A 472 -22.31 13.41 15.05
C ALA A 472 -22.44 14.12 13.68
N ALA A 473 -21.94 13.50 12.60
CA ALA A 473 -22.03 14.04 11.25
C ALA A 473 -23.49 14.14 10.77
N PHE A 474 -24.30 13.13 11.02
CA PHE A 474 -25.73 13.17 10.67
C PHE A 474 -26.53 14.15 11.55
N ALA A 475 -26.21 14.23 12.85
CA ALA A 475 -26.86 15.15 13.78
C ALA A 475 -26.55 16.63 13.48
N ALA A 476 -25.34 16.94 13.01
CA ALA A 476 -24.94 18.32 12.67
C ALA A 476 -25.71 18.92 11.48
N GLY A 477 -26.38 18.11 10.68
CA GLY A 477 -27.21 18.56 9.56
C GLY A 477 -26.43 19.36 8.52
N LEU A 478 -26.96 20.52 8.07
CA LEU A 478 -26.32 21.37 7.06
C LEU A 478 -25.07 22.10 7.59
N SER A 479 -24.89 22.17 8.91
CA SER A 479 -23.73 22.82 9.55
C SER A 479 -22.46 21.97 9.52
N VAL A 480 -22.52 20.75 8.97
CA VAL A 480 -21.38 19.84 8.87
C VAL A 480 -20.28 20.33 7.93
N ARG A 481 -20.55 21.27 7.05
CA ARG A 481 -19.55 21.76 6.07
C ARG A 481 -18.30 22.32 6.75
N PRO A 482 -17.12 22.04 6.19
CA PRO A 482 -15.88 22.64 6.66
C PRO A 482 -15.91 24.14 6.41
N VAL A 483 -15.85 24.93 7.47
CA VAL A 483 -15.71 26.39 7.42
C VAL A 483 -14.66 26.79 8.44
N ARG A 484 -13.93 27.89 8.14
CA ARG A 484 -12.93 28.38 9.09
C ARG A 484 -13.56 28.71 10.45
N GLY A 485 -12.96 28.22 11.53
CA GLY A 485 -13.45 28.38 12.89
C GLY A 485 -14.59 27.43 13.28
N ALA A 486 -14.92 26.44 12.44
CA ALA A 486 -15.94 25.47 12.79
C ALA A 486 -15.51 24.62 13.99
N ALA A 487 -16.46 24.37 14.91
CA ALA A 487 -16.24 23.49 16.03
C ALA A 487 -16.02 22.04 15.56
N PRO A 488 -15.21 21.23 16.28
CA PRO A 488 -15.08 19.80 15.99
C PRO A 488 -16.44 19.09 16.14
N LEU A 489 -16.66 18.03 15.37
CA LEU A 489 -17.89 17.22 15.47
C LEU A 489 -17.89 16.34 16.72
N LEU A 490 -16.74 15.73 17.03
CA LEU A 490 -16.58 14.95 18.25
C LEU A 490 -16.04 15.83 19.38
N PRO A 491 -16.49 15.60 20.63
CA PRO A 491 -15.83 16.20 21.78
C PRO A 491 -14.37 15.75 21.82
N ARG A 492 -13.52 16.67 22.24
CA ARG A 492 -12.11 16.35 22.42
C ARG A 492 -11.93 15.42 23.59
N GLY A 493 -11.06 14.42 23.44
CA GLY A 493 -10.87 13.44 24.48
C GLY A 493 -10.13 12.21 24.00
N THR A 494 -10.25 11.17 24.79
CA THR A 494 -9.69 9.85 24.52
C THR A 494 -10.82 8.84 24.37
N TRP A 495 -10.64 7.87 23.47
CA TRP A 495 -11.53 6.73 23.25
C TRP A 495 -10.73 5.43 23.32
N GLY A 496 -11.40 4.31 23.31
CA GLY A 496 -10.80 2.99 23.22
C GLY A 496 -10.42 2.38 24.56
N SER A 497 -9.59 1.36 24.51
CA SER A 497 -9.11 0.60 25.66
C SER A 497 -7.70 1.06 26.10
N ALA A 498 -7.23 0.54 27.23
CA ALA A 498 -5.85 0.80 27.69
C ALA A 498 -4.80 0.27 26.69
N GLU A 499 -5.10 -0.77 25.92
CA GLU A 499 -4.23 -1.34 24.89
C GLU A 499 -4.19 -0.48 23.62
N PHE A 500 -5.34 0.06 23.22
CA PHE A 500 -5.51 0.92 22.04
C PHE A 500 -6.17 2.24 22.44
N LEU A 501 -5.42 3.06 23.15
CA LEU A 501 -5.90 4.38 23.51
C LEU A 501 -5.91 5.28 22.28
N MET A 502 -7.07 5.83 21.95
CA MET A 502 -7.27 6.76 20.85
C MET A 502 -7.36 8.18 21.40
N THR A 503 -6.52 9.08 20.88
CA THR A 503 -6.44 10.45 21.37
C THR A 503 -6.63 11.45 20.24
N ASP A 504 -7.56 12.38 20.41
CA ASP A 504 -7.64 13.57 19.55
C ASP A 504 -6.45 14.49 19.84
N VAL A 505 -5.56 14.62 18.88
CA VAL A 505 -4.35 15.44 18.96
C VAL A 505 -4.45 16.73 18.16
N THR A 506 -5.61 17.07 17.64
CA THR A 506 -5.83 18.18 16.70
C THR A 506 -5.31 19.52 17.25
N ASP A 507 -5.56 19.83 18.53
CA ASP A 507 -5.12 21.08 19.15
C ASP A 507 -3.62 21.20 19.41
N ARG A 508 -2.91 20.09 19.26
CA ARG A 508 -1.45 20.03 19.47
C ARG A 508 -0.67 20.18 18.22
N LEU A 509 -1.37 20.15 17.08
CA LEU A 509 -0.77 20.43 15.80
C LEU A 509 -0.51 21.93 15.75
N ALA A 510 0.76 22.36 15.96
CA ALA A 510 1.14 23.74 15.72
C ALA A 510 0.69 24.16 14.32
N ALA A 511 0.08 25.32 14.19
CA ALA A 511 -0.19 25.89 12.88
C ALA A 511 1.15 26.08 12.15
N PRO A 512 1.22 25.73 10.84
CA PRO A 512 2.45 25.86 10.08
C PRO A 512 2.86 27.32 9.89
#